data_dfac4727d47bcc4789ef8f8813c0c333
#
_entry.id   dfac4727d47bcc4789ef8f8813c0c333
#
_cell.length_a   1.000
_cell.length_b   1.000
_cell.length_c   1.000
_cell.angle_alpha   90.00
_cell.angle_beta   90.00
_cell.angle_gamma   90.00
#
_symmetry.space_group_name_H-M   'P 1'
#
loop_
_entity.id
_entity.type
_entity.pdbx_description
1 polymer ?
#
loop_
_entity_poly.entity_id
_entity_poly.type
_entity_poly.pdbx_seq_one_letter_code
_entity_poly.pdbx_strand_id
1 'polypeptide(L)'
;MAAKDVVFGGEARARMVEGVNILANAVKVTLGPKGRNVVLERSFGAPTVTKDGVSVAKEIELKDKLQNMGAQMVKEVASKTSDNAGDGTTTATVLAQAIVREGMKYVAAGMNPMDLKRGIDKAVEALITELKKASKPTTTSKEIAQVGSISANSDSSIGDIIANAMDKVGKEGVITVEDGKSLQNELDVVEGMQFDRGYLSPYFINNPEKQAALLDNPFVLLFDKKISNIRDLLPTLEQVAKAGRPLLIIAEDVEGEALATLVVNTIRGILKVVAVKAPGFGDRRKAMLEDIAILTGGKVIAEEVGLTLEKVTLADLGSAKRIEVGKENTIIIDGAGAAADIEARVKQIRVQIEEATSDYDREKLQERVAKLAGGVAVIKVGAATEVEMKEKKARVEDALHATRAAVEEGIVAGGGVALLRAKQAAGAIKGANSDQDHGIALVLKAIEAPLREIVYNAGGEPSVVINAVLAGKGNYGFNAANDTYGDMIEMGILDPTKVTRTALQNAASVASLMLTTECMVAETPKSDAPAAGGMPDMGGMGGMGGMGM
;
A
#
# COMPACT_ATOMS: atom_id res chain seq x y z
N MET A 1 2.00 -23.78 27.22
CA MET A 1 2.62 -22.55 26.66
C MET A 1 4.08 -22.89 26.40
N ALA A 2 4.67 -22.45 25.28
CA ALA A 2 6.10 -22.60 25.04
C ALA A 2 6.89 -21.74 26.02
N ALA A 3 8.08 -22.22 26.44
CA ALA A 3 9.00 -21.44 27.26
C ALA A 3 9.38 -20.14 26.54
N LYS A 4 9.67 -19.09 27.31
CA LYS A 4 10.07 -17.77 26.77
C LYS A 4 11.47 -17.43 27.27
N ASP A 5 12.31 -16.95 26.37
CA ASP A 5 13.57 -16.31 26.69
C ASP A 5 13.30 -14.83 26.93
N VAL A 6 13.83 -14.30 28.04
CA VAL A 6 13.67 -12.90 28.44
C VAL A 6 15.06 -12.26 28.51
N VAL A 7 15.31 -11.28 27.65
CA VAL A 7 16.60 -10.61 27.52
C VAL A 7 16.44 -9.12 27.82
N PHE A 8 17.35 -8.55 28.58
CA PHE A 8 17.27 -7.18 29.09
C PHE A 8 18.43 -6.30 28.63
N GLY A 9 18.22 -5.00 28.72
CA GLY A 9 19.25 -3.97 28.66
C GLY A 9 20.05 -3.95 27.36
N GLY A 10 21.37 -3.89 27.50
CA GLY A 10 22.29 -3.74 26.37
C GLY A 10 22.28 -4.90 25.38
N GLU A 11 22.11 -6.15 25.88
CA GLU A 11 22.06 -7.34 25.02
C GLU A 11 20.80 -7.33 24.15
N ALA A 12 19.63 -7.06 24.72
CA ALA A 12 18.38 -6.94 23.99
C ALA A 12 18.49 -5.89 22.87
N ARG A 13 19.01 -4.72 23.21
CA ARG A 13 19.22 -3.62 22.24
C ARG A 13 20.21 -3.97 21.15
N ALA A 14 21.33 -4.63 21.47
CA ALA A 14 22.32 -5.01 20.48
C ALA A 14 21.75 -5.98 19.43
N ARG A 15 21.01 -7.02 19.88
CA ARG A 15 20.34 -7.98 18.98
C ARG A 15 19.30 -7.31 18.09
N MET A 16 18.50 -6.42 18.66
CA MET A 16 17.50 -5.66 17.93
C MET A 16 18.14 -4.80 16.83
N VAL A 17 19.21 -4.04 17.15
CA VAL A 17 19.94 -3.20 16.20
C VAL A 17 20.56 -4.02 15.07
N GLU A 18 21.05 -5.21 15.37
CA GLU A 18 21.60 -6.11 14.36
C GLU A 18 20.52 -6.51 13.33
N GLY A 19 19.33 -6.89 13.80
CA GLY A 19 18.18 -7.18 12.94
C GLY A 19 17.76 -5.98 12.07
N VAL A 20 17.70 -4.78 12.66
CA VAL A 20 17.47 -3.53 11.92
C VAL A 20 18.49 -3.35 10.80
N ASN A 21 19.78 -3.55 11.12
CA ASN A 21 20.84 -3.35 10.13
C ASN A 21 20.79 -4.36 9.00
N ILE A 22 20.48 -5.62 9.28
CA ILE A 22 20.36 -6.66 8.24
C ILE A 22 19.27 -6.29 7.25
N LEU A 23 18.06 -5.97 7.74
CA LEU A 23 16.94 -5.61 6.88
C LEU A 23 17.21 -4.31 6.12
N ALA A 24 17.59 -3.25 6.83
CA ALA A 24 17.78 -1.94 6.21
C ALA A 24 18.93 -1.94 5.19
N ASN A 25 20.00 -2.70 5.42
CA ASN A 25 21.10 -2.82 4.46
C ASN A 25 20.68 -3.56 3.17
N ALA A 26 19.74 -4.51 3.25
CA ALA A 26 19.18 -5.16 2.07
C ALA A 26 18.25 -4.23 1.27
N VAL A 27 17.47 -3.38 1.98
CA VAL A 27 16.53 -2.45 1.35
C VAL A 27 17.23 -1.24 0.73
N LYS A 28 18.18 -0.61 1.43
CA LYS A 28 18.78 0.67 1.04
C LYS A 28 19.59 0.64 -0.27
N VAL A 29 20.04 -0.54 -0.73
CA VAL A 29 20.75 -0.70 -2.01
C VAL A 29 19.90 -0.32 -3.21
N THR A 30 18.58 -0.27 -3.04
CA THR A 30 17.62 0.07 -4.10
C THR A 30 17.41 1.59 -4.24
N LEU A 31 17.89 2.40 -3.28
CA LEU A 31 17.59 3.82 -3.20
C LEU A 31 18.30 4.65 -4.27
N GLY A 32 17.55 5.53 -4.91
CA GLY A 32 18.05 6.54 -5.85
C GLY A 32 18.18 6.05 -7.28
N PRO A 33 18.58 6.95 -8.22
CA PRO A 33 18.60 6.65 -9.67
C PRO A 33 19.63 5.57 -10.05
N LYS A 34 20.70 5.42 -9.29
CA LYS A 34 21.73 4.36 -9.46
C LYS A 34 21.55 3.22 -8.44
N GLY A 35 20.36 3.13 -7.79
CA GLY A 35 19.98 1.99 -6.95
C GLY A 35 19.93 0.68 -7.73
N ARG A 36 20.23 -0.43 -7.05
CA ARG A 36 20.38 -1.77 -7.66
C ARG A 36 19.21 -2.67 -7.29
N ASN A 37 19.01 -3.70 -8.12
CA ASN A 37 17.99 -4.71 -7.88
C ASN A 37 18.39 -5.65 -6.73
N VAL A 38 17.37 -6.15 -6.04
CA VAL A 38 17.44 -7.27 -5.10
C VAL A 38 16.76 -8.48 -5.72
N VAL A 39 17.35 -9.64 -5.58
CA VAL A 39 16.78 -10.92 -6.06
C VAL A 39 16.17 -11.64 -4.86
N LEU A 40 14.90 -11.99 -4.96
CA LEU A 40 14.13 -12.67 -3.92
C LEU A 40 13.83 -14.11 -4.36
N GLU A 41 14.14 -15.07 -3.50
CA GLU A 41 13.77 -16.47 -3.72
C GLU A 41 12.25 -16.64 -3.67
N ARG A 42 11.73 -17.53 -4.48
CA ARG A 42 10.33 -17.97 -4.43
C ARG A 42 10.27 -19.45 -4.13
N SER A 43 9.29 -19.87 -3.31
CA SER A 43 9.08 -21.29 -3.01
C SER A 43 8.76 -22.11 -4.27
N PHE A 44 8.17 -21.48 -5.27
CA PHE A 44 7.85 -22.06 -6.58
C PHE A 44 8.04 -21.01 -7.67
N GLY A 45 8.60 -21.42 -8.82
CA GLY A 45 8.82 -20.54 -9.98
C GLY A 45 10.17 -19.85 -9.99
N ALA A 46 10.32 -18.86 -10.88
CA ALA A 46 11.53 -18.07 -11.01
C ALA A 46 11.69 -17.05 -9.86
N PRO A 47 12.94 -16.73 -9.45
CA PRO A 47 13.20 -15.66 -8.49
C PRO A 47 12.58 -14.34 -8.95
N THR A 48 12.11 -13.55 -8.00
CA THR A 48 11.63 -12.19 -8.26
C THR A 48 12.78 -11.20 -8.19
N VAL A 49 12.89 -10.33 -9.19
CA VAL A 49 13.85 -9.21 -9.22
C VAL A 49 13.08 -7.93 -8.97
N THR A 50 13.48 -7.14 -7.96
CA THR A 50 12.76 -5.93 -7.60
C THR A 50 13.69 -4.83 -7.10
N LYS A 51 13.23 -3.57 -7.22
CA LYS A 51 13.80 -2.39 -6.55
C LYS A 51 12.85 -1.83 -5.48
N ASP A 52 11.64 -2.38 -5.37
CA ASP A 52 10.68 -1.93 -4.36
C ASP A 52 11.13 -2.32 -2.94
N GLY A 53 11.30 -1.30 -2.09
CA GLY A 53 11.79 -1.47 -0.72
C GLY A 53 10.84 -2.25 0.18
N VAL A 54 9.52 -2.13 0.01
CA VAL A 54 8.56 -2.87 0.84
C VAL A 54 8.53 -4.35 0.47
N SER A 55 8.64 -4.68 -0.80
CA SER A 55 8.74 -6.07 -1.26
C SER A 55 10.00 -6.76 -0.70
N VAL A 56 11.15 -6.07 -0.73
CA VAL A 56 12.38 -6.59 -0.12
C VAL A 56 12.21 -6.77 1.38
N ALA A 57 11.65 -5.77 2.08
CA ALA A 57 11.46 -5.83 3.53
C ALA A 57 10.53 -6.97 3.95
N LYS A 58 9.46 -7.23 3.19
CA LYS A 58 8.48 -8.30 3.50
C LYS A 58 9.06 -9.70 3.45
N GLU A 59 10.04 -9.96 2.58
CA GLU A 59 10.65 -11.28 2.43
C GLU A 59 11.73 -11.59 3.48
N ILE A 60 12.21 -10.58 4.23
CA ILE A 60 13.27 -10.80 5.21
C ILE A 60 12.69 -11.36 6.50
N GLU A 61 13.12 -12.57 6.82
CA GLU A 61 12.89 -13.25 8.10
C GLU A 61 14.20 -13.86 8.60
N LEU A 62 14.54 -13.59 9.87
CA LEU A 62 15.81 -13.98 10.46
C LEU A 62 15.64 -15.18 11.38
N LYS A 63 16.62 -16.08 11.39
CA LYS A 63 16.61 -17.28 12.25
C LYS A 63 16.67 -16.95 13.75
N ASP A 64 17.49 -15.96 14.12
CA ASP A 64 17.56 -15.47 15.50
C ASP A 64 16.31 -14.67 15.82
N LYS A 65 15.55 -15.10 16.82
CA LYS A 65 14.26 -14.52 17.20
C LYS A 65 14.38 -13.06 17.65
N LEU A 66 15.45 -12.71 18.37
CA LEU A 66 15.65 -11.35 18.87
C LEU A 66 16.06 -10.40 17.75
N GLN A 67 16.97 -10.84 16.86
CA GLN A 67 17.29 -10.09 15.65
C GLN A 67 16.06 -9.93 14.75
N ASN A 68 15.27 -10.99 14.61
CA ASN A 68 14.05 -10.95 13.80
C ASN A 68 13.03 -9.94 14.33
N MET A 69 12.90 -9.79 15.66
CA MET A 69 12.03 -8.76 16.23
C MET A 69 12.46 -7.35 15.79
N GLY A 70 13.77 -7.06 15.78
CA GLY A 70 14.31 -5.80 15.26
C GLY A 70 14.02 -5.60 13.76
N ALA A 71 14.21 -6.64 12.96
CA ALA A 71 13.88 -6.62 11.53
C ALA A 71 12.38 -6.39 11.31
N GLN A 72 11.50 -7.08 12.04
CA GLN A 72 10.04 -6.92 11.93
C GLN A 72 9.56 -5.50 12.28
N MET A 73 10.19 -4.82 13.25
CA MET A 73 9.86 -3.43 13.55
C MET A 73 10.16 -2.49 12.38
N VAL A 74 11.29 -2.67 11.70
CA VAL A 74 11.61 -1.87 10.50
C VAL A 74 10.76 -2.28 9.29
N LYS A 75 10.40 -3.55 9.18
CA LYS A 75 9.41 -4.03 8.19
C LYS A 75 8.06 -3.31 8.37
N GLU A 76 7.63 -3.09 9.63
CA GLU A 76 6.42 -2.31 9.92
C GLU A 76 6.54 -0.85 9.44
N VAL A 77 7.73 -0.22 9.58
CA VAL A 77 7.97 1.13 9.03
C VAL A 77 7.73 1.16 7.52
N ALA A 78 8.31 0.21 6.78
CA ALA A 78 8.14 0.13 5.33
C ALA A 78 6.67 -0.12 4.95
N SER A 79 6.00 -1.08 5.62
CA SER A 79 4.60 -1.42 5.35
C SER A 79 3.66 -0.25 5.63
N LYS A 80 3.79 0.42 6.78
CA LYS A 80 2.98 1.60 7.12
C LYS A 80 3.20 2.77 6.17
N THR A 81 4.41 2.94 5.68
CA THR A 81 4.71 4.00 4.71
C THR A 81 4.07 3.70 3.37
N SER A 82 4.11 2.45 2.92
CA SER A 82 3.37 1.97 1.76
C SER A 82 1.86 2.19 1.90
N ASP A 83 1.28 1.78 3.03
CA ASP A 83 -0.18 1.92 3.28
C ASP A 83 -0.63 3.39 3.28
N ASN A 84 0.18 4.30 3.85
CA ASN A 84 -0.22 5.70 4.05
C ASN A 84 0.09 6.61 2.85
N ALA A 85 1.18 6.35 2.14
CA ALA A 85 1.68 7.22 1.06
C ALA A 85 1.92 6.48 -0.26
N GLY A 86 1.92 5.15 -0.25
CA GLY A 86 2.09 4.28 -1.42
C GLY A 86 3.51 4.25 -1.99
N ASP A 87 4.40 5.12 -1.50
CA ASP A 87 5.81 5.22 -1.91
C ASP A 87 6.68 5.66 -0.71
N GLY A 88 8.01 5.77 -0.90
CA GLY A 88 8.98 6.23 0.11
C GLY A 88 9.37 5.16 1.14
N THR A 89 9.08 3.91 0.90
CA THR A 89 9.35 2.77 1.80
C THR A 89 10.84 2.60 2.08
N THR A 90 11.69 2.73 1.06
CA THR A 90 13.15 2.69 1.19
C THR A 90 13.67 3.88 2.00
N THR A 91 13.17 5.09 1.73
CA THR A 91 13.54 6.30 2.48
C THR A 91 13.18 6.18 3.96
N ALA A 92 11.99 5.67 4.28
CA ALA A 92 11.54 5.44 5.65
C ALA A 92 12.42 4.42 6.37
N THR A 93 12.80 3.33 5.69
CA THR A 93 13.70 2.30 6.22
C THR A 93 15.09 2.87 6.54
N VAL A 94 15.65 3.68 5.64
CA VAL A 94 16.95 4.35 5.82
C VAL A 94 16.90 5.34 6.99
N LEU A 95 15.84 6.12 7.10
CA LEU A 95 15.63 7.04 8.22
C LEU A 95 15.51 6.30 9.54
N ALA A 96 14.72 5.22 9.60
CA ALA A 96 14.56 4.40 10.81
C ALA A 96 15.89 3.82 11.26
N GLN A 97 16.68 3.23 10.35
CA GLN A 97 18.02 2.73 10.67
C GLN A 97 18.93 3.85 11.22
N ALA A 98 18.91 5.01 10.59
CA ALA A 98 19.76 6.13 11.01
C ALA A 98 19.38 6.63 12.41
N ILE A 99 18.08 6.80 12.71
CA ILE A 99 17.59 7.22 14.02
C ILE A 99 17.94 6.18 15.09
N VAL A 100 17.70 4.89 14.82
CA VAL A 100 18.04 3.81 15.77
C VAL A 100 19.53 3.76 16.04
N ARG A 101 20.37 3.78 15.00
CA ARG A 101 21.84 3.70 15.17
C ARG A 101 22.42 4.89 15.93
N GLU A 102 21.98 6.10 15.64
CA GLU A 102 22.44 7.30 16.36
C GLU A 102 21.85 7.33 17.78
N GLY A 103 20.56 7.04 17.95
CA GLY A 103 19.91 7.05 19.26
C GLY A 103 20.47 6.01 20.24
N MET A 104 20.79 4.80 19.77
CA MET A 104 21.37 3.77 20.63
C MET A 104 22.74 4.16 21.21
N LYS A 105 23.51 5.03 20.55
CA LYS A 105 24.76 5.57 21.12
C LYS A 105 24.49 6.41 22.35
N TYR A 106 23.44 7.23 22.33
CA TYR A 106 23.04 8.07 23.46
C TYR A 106 22.45 7.24 24.61
N VAL A 107 21.64 6.22 24.29
CA VAL A 107 21.13 5.28 25.31
C VAL A 107 22.27 4.52 25.97
N ALA A 108 23.26 4.05 25.20
CA ALA A 108 24.45 3.38 25.73
C ALA A 108 25.32 4.32 26.58
N ALA A 109 25.32 5.62 26.28
CA ALA A 109 25.99 6.65 27.07
C ALA A 109 25.24 7.03 28.37
N GLY A 110 24.08 6.39 28.67
CA GLY A 110 23.31 6.59 29.90
C GLY A 110 22.27 7.71 29.85
N MET A 111 21.98 8.26 28.70
CA MET A 111 20.89 9.25 28.53
C MET A 111 19.53 8.61 28.72
N ASN A 112 18.56 9.37 29.24
CA ASN A 112 17.22 8.89 29.46
C ASN A 112 16.48 8.64 28.12
N PRO A 113 16.12 7.38 27.78
CA PRO A 113 15.47 7.06 26.50
C PRO A 113 14.13 7.76 26.30
N MET A 114 13.38 8.01 27.37
CA MET A 114 12.08 8.70 27.29
C MET A 114 12.24 10.19 26.96
N ASP A 115 13.31 10.83 27.47
CA ASP A 115 13.60 12.21 27.12
C ASP A 115 14.20 12.32 25.70
N LEU A 116 15.05 11.38 25.29
CA LEU A 116 15.48 11.26 23.91
C LEU A 116 14.27 11.19 22.96
N LYS A 117 13.27 10.33 23.29
CA LYS A 117 12.02 10.22 22.53
C LYS A 117 11.27 11.54 22.43
N ARG A 118 11.10 12.27 23.54
CA ARG A 118 10.44 13.60 23.54
C ARG A 118 11.18 14.59 22.65
N GLY A 119 12.51 14.54 22.64
CA GLY A 119 13.34 15.35 21.75
C GLY A 119 13.14 14.97 20.27
N ILE A 120 13.09 13.67 19.96
CA ILE A 120 12.81 13.15 18.62
C ILE A 120 11.43 13.65 18.14
N ASP A 121 10.39 13.47 18.95
CA ASP A 121 9.02 13.86 18.61
C ASP A 121 8.95 15.36 18.27
N LYS A 122 9.58 16.20 19.09
CA LYS A 122 9.66 17.65 18.89
C LYS A 122 10.39 18.06 17.61
N ALA A 123 11.50 17.40 17.30
CA ALA A 123 12.25 17.66 16.07
C ALA A 123 11.44 17.27 14.83
N VAL A 124 10.78 16.12 14.87
CA VAL A 124 9.96 15.61 13.76
C VAL A 124 8.78 16.54 13.47
N GLU A 125 8.07 17.00 14.51
CA GLU A 125 6.96 17.95 14.36
C GLU A 125 7.42 19.28 13.71
N ALA A 126 8.55 19.82 14.15
CA ALA A 126 9.13 21.04 13.56
C ALA A 126 9.53 20.82 12.09
N LEU A 127 10.19 19.71 11.77
CA LEU A 127 10.59 19.39 10.41
C LEU A 127 9.39 19.20 9.47
N ILE A 128 8.33 18.52 9.93
CA ILE A 128 7.09 18.35 9.15
C ILE A 128 6.42 19.68 8.87
N THR A 129 6.41 20.57 9.86
CA THR A 129 5.88 21.93 9.69
C THR A 129 6.63 22.68 8.59
N GLU A 130 7.96 22.60 8.56
CA GLU A 130 8.76 23.25 7.53
C GLU A 130 8.62 22.57 6.15
N LEU A 131 8.50 21.23 6.10
CA LEU A 131 8.21 20.51 4.85
C LEU A 131 6.88 20.94 4.25
N LYS A 132 5.82 21.09 5.07
CA LYS A 132 4.51 21.58 4.60
C LYS A 132 4.57 23.02 4.09
N LYS A 133 5.35 23.89 4.73
CA LYS A 133 5.56 25.27 4.26
C LYS A 133 6.33 25.33 2.93
N ALA A 134 7.28 24.41 2.73
CA ALA A 134 8.07 24.34 1.50
C ALA A 134 7.31 23.70 0.34
N SER A 135 6.19 23.02 0.63
CA SER A 135 5.38 22.32 -0.38
C SER A 135 4.78 23.29 -1.39
N LYS A 136 4.86 22.91 -2.67
CA LYS A 136 4.21 23.61 -3.79
C LYS A 136 3.09 22.74 -4.34
N PRO A 137 1.88 23.29 -4.59
CA PRO A 137 0.80 22.52 -5.23
C PRO A 137 1.22 22.03 -6.61
N THR A 138 0.84 20.79 -6.94
CA THR A 138 1.03 20.22 -8.28
C THR A 138 -0.08 20.68 -9.20
N THR A 139 0.24 21.54 -10.16
CA THR A 139 -0.77 22.19 -11.01
C THR A 139 -0.76 21.72 -12.46
N THR A 140 0.37 21.24 -12.97
CA THR A 140 0.57 20.92 -14.38
C THR A 140 0.78 19.41 -14.61
N SER A 141 0.32 18.92 -15.77
CA SER A 141 0.59 17.53 -16.22
C SER A 141 2.09 17.24 -16.32
N LYS A 142 2.91 18.25 -16.61
CA LYS A 142 4.38 18.11 -16.63
C LYS A 142 4.95 17.78 -15.25
N GLU A 143 4.48 18.44 -14.20
CA GLU A 143 4.91 18.14 -12.82
C GLU A 143 4.46 16.73 -12.40
N ILE A 144 3.25 16.33 -12.79
CA ILE A 144 2.76 14.96 -12.56
C ILE A 144 3.65 13.93 -13.27
N ALA A 145 3.98 14.17 -14.55
CA ALA A 145 4.87 13.30 -15.31
C ALA A 145 6.28 13.22 -14.68
N GLN A 146 6.81 14.32 -14.18
CA GLN A 146 8.10 14.36 -13.50
C GLN A 146 8.08 13.54 -12.20
N VAL A 147 7.07 13.70 -11.35
CA VAL A 147 6.90 12.90 -10.12
C VAL A 147 6.82 11.41 -10.47
N GLY A 148 5.96 11.05 -11.43
CA GLY A 148 5.82 9.68 -11.89
C GLY A 148 7.13 9.09 -12.44
N SER A 149 7.87 9.88 -13.22
CA SER A 149 9.17 9.47 -13.77
C SER A 149 10.20 9.22 -12.67
N ILE A 150 10.29 10.09 -11.66
CA ILE A 150 11.23 9.95 -10.55
C ILE A 150 10.92 8.70 -9.72
N SER A 151 9.67 8.51 -9.34
CA SER A 151 9.22 7.32 -8.60
C SER A 151 9.45 6.03 -9.41
N ALA A 152 9.30 6.09 -10.74
CA ALA A 152 9.60 4.99 -11.67
C ALA A 152 11.10 4.83 -12.00
N ASN A 153 12.02 5.25 -11.15
CA ASN A 153 13.48 5.19 -11.38
C ASN A 153 13.95 5.93 -12.64
N SER A 154 13.43 7.12 -12.88
CA SER A 154 13.72 8.00 -14.03
C SER A 154 13.21 7.47 -15.39
N ASP A 155 12.19 6.62 -15.39
CA ASP A 155 11.49 6.17 -16.58
C ASP A 155 10.42 7.17 -16.99
N SER A 156 10.73 8.04 -17.95
CA SER A 156 9.79 9.08 -18.43
C SER A 156 8.55 8.50 -19.10
N SER A 157 8.63 7.32 -19.70
CA SER A 157 7.47 6.69 -20.36
C SER A 157 6.37 6.32 -19.36
N ILE A 158 6.74 5.96 -18.15
CA ILE A 158 5.80 5.69 -17.05
C ILE A 158 5.20 7.00 -16.52
N GLY A 159 6.02 8.04 -16.33
CA GLY A 159 5.52 9.35 -15.92
C GLY A 159 4.52 9.95 -16.91
N ASP A 160 4.83 9.88 -18.19
CA ASP A 160 3.99 10.42 -19.27
C ASP A 160 2.64 9.68 -19.36
N ILE A 161 2.62 8.34 -19.28
CA ILE A 161 1.36 7.59 -19.35
C ILE A 161 0.46 7.85 -18.13
N ILE A 162 1.03 8.05 -16.94
CA ILE A 162 0.27 8.40 -15.73
C ILE A 162 -0.30 9.82 -15.86
N ALA A 163 0.49 10.79 -16.32
CA ALA A 163 0.00 12.15 -16.54
C ALA A 163 -1.13 12.17 -17.58
N ASN A 164 -0.97 11.44 -18.69
CA ASN A 164 -2.03 11.29 -19.70
C ASN A 164 -3.29 10.62 -19.14
N ALA A 165 -3.14 9.63 -18.26
CA ALA A 165 -4.27 9.00 -17.59
C ALA A 165 -5.01 10.00 -16.69
N MET A 166 -4.29 10.77 -15.87
CA MET A 166 -4.87 11.81 -15.01
C MET A 166 -5.54 12.94 -15.81
N ASP A 167 -5.00 13.31 -16.96
CA ASP A 167 -5.62 14.33 -17.83
C ASP A 167 -6.97 13.84 -18.40
N LYS A 168 -7.10 12.52 -18.67
CA LYS A 168 -8.33 11.94 -19.22
C LYS A 168 -9.43 11.73 -18.17
N VAL A 169 -9.08 11.23 -16.98
CA VAL A 169 -10.07 10.90 -15.94
C VAL A 169 -10.14 11.94 -14.82
N GLY A 170 -9.30 12.97 -14.87
CA GLY A 170 -9.16 13.96 -13.80
C GLY A 170 -8.17 13.55 -12.73
N LYS A 171 -7.72 14.54 -11.93
CA LYS A 171 -6.69 14.32 -10.88
C LYS A 171 -7.13 13.36 -9.79
N GLU A 172 -8.43 13.29 -9.51
CA GLU A 172 -9.05 12.37 -8.54
C GLU A 172 -9.66 11.13 -9.22
N GLY A 173 -9.48 11.01 -10.54
CA GLY A 173 -10.02 9.92 -11.33
C GLY A 173 -9.38 8.57 -10.99
N VAL A 174 -10.12 7.52 -11.30
CA VAL A 174 -9.67 6.14 -11.03
C VAL A 174 -8.71 5.70 -12.12
N ILE A 175 -7.51 5.27 -11.70
CA ILE A 175 -6.49 4.70 -12.57
C ILE A 175 -6.13 3.33 -12.02
N THR A 176 -6.19 2.30 -12.85
CA THR A 176 -5.80 0.91 -12.52
C THR A 176 -4.67 0.45 -13.40
N VAL A 177 -3.92 -0.54 -12.94
CA VAL A 177 -2.77 -1.11 -13.66
C VAL A 177 -3.03 -2.59 -13.90
N GLU A 178 -3.01 -2.99 -15.16
CA GLU A 178 -3.23 -4.37 -15.60
C GLU A 178 -2.06 -4.90 -16.45
N ASP A 179 -1.98 -6.22 -16.57
CA ASP A 179 -1.03 -6.85 -17.47
C ASP A 179 -1.46 -6.62 -18.92
N GLY A 180 -0.58 -6.05 -19.72
CA GLY A 180 -0.77 -5.86 -21.15
C GLY A 180 -0.45 -7.12 -21.94
N LYS A 181 -0.83 -7.12 -23.22
CA LYS A 181 -0.52 -8.20 -24.17
C LYS A 181 0.55 -7.80 -25.17
N SER A 182 0.92 -6.53 -25.21
CA SER A 182 1.92 -5.96 -26.11
C SER A 182 3.26 -5.75 -25.37
N LEU A 183 4.31 -5.37 -26.12
CA LEU A 183 5.60 -4.99 -25.56
C LEU A 183 5.61 -3.56 -25.00
N GLN A 184 4.66 -2.74 -25.40
CA GLN A 184 4.56 -1.34 -25.00
C GLN A 184 3.42 -1.14 -24.00
N ASN A 185 3.55 -0.10 -23.18
CA ASN A 185 2.45 0.31 -22.29
C ASN A 185 1.33 0.96 -23.12
N GLU A 186 0.09 0.62 -22.79
CA GLU A 186 -1.10 1.16 -23.42
C GLU A 186 -2.01 1.80 -22.37
N LEU A 187 -2.76 2.83 -22.77
CA LEU A 187 -3.72 3.53 -21.92
C LEU A 187 -5.11 3.45 -22.54
N ASP A 188 -6.01 2.73 -21.88
CA ASP A 188 -7.43 2.70 -22.22
C ASP A 188 -8.23 3.49 -21.19
N VAL A 189 -9.31 4.13 -21.63
CA VAL A 189 -10.33 4.70 -20.74
C VAL A 189 -11.62 3.97 -20.99
N VAL A 190 -12.18 3.42 -19.92
CA VAL A 190 -13.39 2.58 -19.98
C VAL A 190 -14.45 3.10 -19.02
N GLU A 191 -15.70 2.73 -19.25
CA GLU A 191 -16.78 3.00 -18.30
C GLU A 191 -16.51 2.31 -16.98
N GLY A 192 -16.68 3.03 -15.86
CA GLY A 192 -16.41 2.46 -14.55
C GLY A 192 -16.52 3.48 -13.43
N MET A 193 -16.47 3.00 -12.20
CA MET A 193 -16.49 3.85 -11.03
C MET A 193 -15.81 3.22 -9.83
N GLN A 194 -15.40 4.06 -8.89
CA GLN A 194 -14.96 3.65 -7.55
C GLN A 194 -15.91 4.17 -6.48
N PHE A 195 -16.12 3.36 -5.43
CA PHE A 195 -16.79 3.81 -4.21
C PHE A 195 -16.09 3.31 -2.94
N ASP A 196 -16.26 4.04 -1.85
CA ASP A 196 -15.53 3.84 -0.60
C ASP A 196 -16.22 2.78 0.29
N ARG A 197 -16.20 1.54 -0.15
CA ARG A 197 -16.61 0.35 0.60
C ARG A 197 -15.77 -0.83 0.14
N GLY A 198 -15.11 -1.49 1.07
CA GLY A 198 -14.32 -2.69 0.80
C GLY A 198 -15.05 -3.98 1.19
N TYR A 199 -14.32 -5.09 1.12
CA TYR A 199 -14.86 -6.42 1.44
C TYR A 199 -15.29 -6.52 2.90
N LEU A 200 -16.38 -7.25 3.16
CA LEU A 200 -16.90 -7.51 4.51
C LEU A 200 -16.08 -8.55 5.28
N SER A 201 -15.25 -9.32 4.60
CA SER A 201 -14.40 -10.34 5.23
C SER A 201 -13.06 -10.46 4.49
N PRO A 202 -11.93 -10.52 5.22
CA PRO A 202 -10.61 -10.78 4.62
C PRO A 202 -10.52 -12.14 3.90
N TYR A 203 -11.40 -13.07 4.22
CA TYR A 203 -11.45 -14.39 3.58
C TYR A 203 -11.93 -14.35 2.12
N PHE A 204 -12.42 -13.21 1.64
CA PHE A 204 -12.73 -12.97 0.23
C PHE A 204 -11.49 -12.64 -0.62
N ILE A 205 -10.36 -12.34 0.01
CA ILE A 205 -9.11 -12.02 -0.68
C ILE A 205 -8.65 -13.22 -1.49
N ASN A 206 -8.46 -13.03 -2.78
CA ASN A 206 -7.89 -14.02 -3.70
C ASN A 206 -6.55 -13.57 -4.32
N ASN A 207 -6.16 -12.33 -4.08
CA ASN A 207 -4.86 -11.78 -4.43
C ASN A 207 -4.16 -11.24 -3.17
N PRO A 208 -3.30 -12.06 -2.52
CA PRO A 208 -2.61 -11.65 -1.30
C PRO A 208 -1.60 -10.51 -1.50
N GLU A 209 -1.03 -10.37 -2.70
CA GLU A 209 -0.05 -9.32 -3.00
C GLU A 209 -0.72 -7.93 -2.94
N LYS A 210 -1.91 -7.79 -3.52
CA LYS A 210 -2.72 -6.56 -3.49
C LYS A 210 -3.61 -6.43 -2.25
N GLN A 211 -3.70 -7.46 -1.41
CA GLN A 211 -4.69 -7.54 -0.32
C GLN A 211 -6.12 -7.25 -0.80
N ALA A 212 -6.47 -7.75 -1.98
CA ALA A 212 -7.72 -7.48 -2.67
C ALA A 212 -8.38 -8.75 -3.20
N ALA A 213 -9.68 -8.65 -3.47
CA ALA A 213 -10.41 -9.64 -4.23
C ALA A 213 -10.59 -9.15 -5.67
N LEU A 214 -10.06 -9.91 -6.63
CA LEU A 214 -10.16 -9.63 -8.05
C LEU A 214 -11.19 -10.56 -8.68
N LEU A 215 -12.22 -10.00 -9.31
CA LEU A 215 -13.30 -10.71 -9.95
C LEU A 215 -13.29 -10.40 -11.45
N ASP A 216 -12.97 -11.41 -12.27
CA ASP A 216 -12.99 -11.28 -13.73
C ASP A 216 -14.37 -11.71 -14.26
N ASN A 217 -14.98 -10.85 -15.05
CA ASN A 217 -16.31 -11.05 -15.66
C ASN A 217 -17.40 -11.43 -14.63
N PRO A 218 -17.49 -10.71 -13.48
CA PRO A 218 -18.44 -11.03 -12.42
C PRO A 218 -19.88 -10.66 -12.78
N PHE A 219 -20.81 -11.32 -12.11
CA PHE A 219 -22.15 -10.79 -11.90
C PHE A 219 -22.16 -9.81 -10.73
N VAL A 220 -23.10 -8.85 -10.75
CA VAL A 220 -23.29 -7.86 -9.68
C VAL A 220 -24.72 -7.91 -9.19
N LEU A 221 -24.92 -8.29 -7.94
CA LEU A 221 -26.21 -8.26 -7.25
C LEU A 221 -26.30 -6.97 -6.43
N LEU A 222 -27.34 -6.17 -6.68
CA LEU A 222 -27.59 -4.92 -5.97
C LEU A 222 -28.87 -5.07 -5.15
N PHE A 223 -28.76 -4.93 -3.83
CA PHE A 223 -29.88 -5.07 -2.91
C PHE A 223 -29.97 -3.88 -1.94
N ASP A 224 -31.15 -3.31 -1.79
CA ASP A 224 -31.35 -2.08 -1.00
C ASP A 224 -31.46 -2.29 0.52
N LYS A 225 -31.58 -3.54 0.97
CA LYS A 225 -31.70 -3.92 2.38
C LYS A 225 -30.53 -4.79 2.85
N LYS A 226 -30.58 -5.18 4.12
CA LYS A 226 -29.63 -6.14 4.72
C LYS A 226 -29.94 -7.57 4.30
N ILE A 227 -28.87 -8.36 4.17
CA ILE A 227 -28.94 -9.80 3.91
C ILE A 227 -28.39 -10.52 5.14
N SER A 228 -29.27 -11.12 5.93
CA SER A 228 -28.91 -11.91 7.12
C SER A 228 -29.26 -13.38 6.99
N ASN A 229 -30.28 -13.71 6.16
CA ASN A 229 -30.72 -15.07 5.92
C ASN A 229 -30.18 -15.59 4.57
N ILE A 230 -29.41 -16.66 4.61
CA ILE A 230 -28.84 -17.25 3.40
C ILE A 230 -29.88 -17.86 2.47
N ARG A 231 -31.03 -18.29 3.01
CA ARG A 231 -32.08 -18.97 2.23
C ARG A 231 -32.63 -18.11 1.11
N ASP A 232 -32.73 -16.81 1.34
CA ASP A 232 -33.23 -15.83 0.36
C ASP A 232 -32.28 -15.67 -0.83
N LEU A 233 -30.97 -15.93 -0.61
CA LEU A 233 -29.93 -15.90 -1.65
C LEU A 233 -29.73 -17.22 -2.40
N LEU A 234 -30.15 -18.35 -1.83
CA LEU A 234 -29.85 -19.67 -2.38
C LEU A 234 -30.21 -19.80 -3.87
N PRO A 235 -31.40 -19.38 -4.33
CA PRO A 235 -31.76 -19.51 -5.76
C PRO A 235 -30.82 -18.76 -6.69
N THR A 236 -30.37 -17.57 -6.27
CA THR A 236 -29.41 -16.74 -7.03
C THR A 236 -28.01 -17.37 -7.01
N LEU A 237 -27.54 -17.84 -5.86
CA LEU A 237 -26.24 -18.48 -5.73
C LEU A 237 -26.13 -19.76 -6.57
N GLU A 238 -27.19 -20.57 -6.63
CA GLU A 238 -27.24 -21.77 -7.47
C GLU A 238 -27.14 -21.44 -8.97
N GLN A 239 -27.84 -20.39 -9.40
CA GLN A 239 -27.76 -19.92 -10.80
C GLN A 239 -26.36 -19.43 -11.14
N VAL A 240 -25.74 -18.62 -10.26
CA VAL A 240 -24.38 -18.10 -10.43
C VAL A 240 -23.35 -19.24 -10.44
N ALA A 241 -23.49 -20.22 -9.52
CA ALA A 241 -22.61 -21.40 -9.48
C ALA A 241 -22.68 -22.21 -10.78
N LYS A 242 -23.90 -22.43 -11.33
CA LYS A 242 -24.10 -23.11 -12.63
C LYS A 242 -23.49 -22.33 -13.79
N ALA A 243 -23.53 -20.99 -13.74
CA ALA A 243 -22.92 -20.14 -14.75
C ALA A 243 -21.38 -20.10 -14.67
N GLY A 244 -20.78 -20.54 -13.54
CA GLY A 244 -19.33 -20.58 -13.33
C GLY A 244 -18.64 -19.22 -13.26
N ARG A 245 -19.41 -18.13 -13.09
CA ARG A 245 -18.90 -16.75 -13.01
C ARG A 245 -18.83 -16.28 -11.55
N PRO A 246 -17.89 -15.38 -11.20
CA PRO A 246 -17.87 -14.74 -9.89
C PRO A 246 -19.11 -13.88 -9.65
N LEU A 247 -19.40 -13.60 -8.37
CA LEU A 247 -20.49 -12.73 -7.94
C LEU A 247 -19.98 -11.66 -6.98
N LEU A 248 -20.27 -10.39 -7.25
CA LEU A 248 -20.20 -9.32 -6.28
C LEU A 248 -21.60 -9.06 -5.72
N ILE A 249 -21.73 -9.03 -4.41
CA ILE A 249 -22.97 -8.65 -3.70
C ILE A 249 -22.76 -7.27 -3.10
N ILE A 250 -23.58 -6.32 -3.49
CA ILE A 250 -23.61 -4.96 -2.92
C ILE A 250 -24.98 -4.80 -2.24
N ALA A 251 -24.98 -4.78 -0.91
CA ALA A 251 -26.20 -4.67 -0.11
C ALA A 251 -26.04 -3.62 1.00
N GLU A 252 -27.13 -3.21 1.65
CA GLU A 252 -27.00 -2.35 2.83
C GLU A 252 -26.02 -2.93 3.85
N ASP A 253 -26.13 -4.22 4.13
CA ASP A 253 -25.18 -5.03 4.88
C ASP A 253 -25.34 -6.52 4.52
N VAL A 254 -24.31 -7.31 4.74
CA VAL A 254 -24.39 -8.78 4.71
C VAL A 254 -23.83 -9.30 6.02
N GLU A 255 -24.68 -9.90 6.85
CA GLU A 255 -24.32 -10.24 8.23
C GLU A 255 -24.79 -11.64 8.63
N GLY A 256 -24.36 -12.09 9.81
CA GLY A 256 -24.83 -13.33 10.44
C GLY A 256 -24.57 -14.59 9.62
N GLU A 257 -25.61 -15.42 9.49
CA GLU A 257 -25.53 -16.70 8.78
C GLU A 257 -25.21 -16.54 7.29
N ALA A 258 -25.74 -15.49 6.65
CA ALA A 258 -25.50 -15.22 5.24
C ALA A 258 -24.00 -14.99 4.97
N LEU A 259 -23.36 -14.08 5.72
CA LEU A 259 -21.94 -13.79 5.54
C LEU A 259 -21.07 -15.02 5.84
N ALA A 260 -21.34 -15.73 6.95
CA ALA A 260 -20.60 -16.93 7.32
C ALA A 260 -20.66 -18.00 6.22
N THR A 261 -21.83 -18.22 5.64
CA THR A 261 -22.02 -19.22 4.58
C THR A 261 -21.29 -18.81 3.29
N LEU A 262 -21.34 -17.54 2.90
CA LEU A 262 -20.59 -17.03 1.75
C LEU A 262 -19.09 -17.23 1.92
N VAL A 263 -18.56 -16.88 3.10
CA VAL A 263 -17.13 -17.07 3.45
C VAL A 263 -16.73 -18.55 3.37
N VAL A 264 -17.50 -19.45 3.99
CA VAL A 264 -17.20 -20.90 3.97
C VAL A 264 -17.19 -21.45 2.54
N ASN A 265 -18.14 -21.05 1.70
CA ASN A 265 -18.21 -21.53 0.31
C ASN A 265 -17.08 -20.94 -0.55
N THR A 266 -16.63 -19.71 -0.27
CA THR A 266 -15.45 -19.11 -0.91
C THR A 266 -14.18 -19.88 -0.53
N ILE A 267 -13.95 -20.14 0.76
CA ILE A 267 -12.79 -20.90 1.24
C ILE A 267 -12.76 -22.32 0.63
N ARG A 268 -13.91 -22.95 0.50
CA ARG A 268 -14.04 -24.28 -0.13
C ARG A 268 -13.91 -24.28 -1.65
N GLY A 269 -13.82 -23.09 -2.28
CA GLY A 269 -13.74 -22.96 -3.73
C GLY A 269 -15.04 -23.31 -4.48
N ILE A 270 -16.17 -23.44 -3.78
CA ILE A 270 -17.47 -23.76 -4.37
C ILE A 270 -18.05 -22.55 -5.09
N LEU A 271 -17.90 -21.37 -4.49
CA LEU A 271 -18.35 -20.10 -5.04
C LEU A 271 -17.19 -19.10 -5.05
N LYS A 272 -17.13 -18.30 -6.11
CA LYS A 272 -16.27 -17.10 -6.15
C LYS A 272 -17.16 -15.89 -5.87
N VAL A 273 -17.34 -15.55 -4.60
CA VAL A 273 -18.23 -14.48 -4.18
C VAL A 273 -17.51 -13.48 -3.28
N VAL A 274 -17.86 -12.22 -3.42
CA VAL A 274 -17.42 -11.14 -2.53
C VAL A 274 -18.66 -10.33 -2.13
N ALA A 275 -18.72 -9.94 -0.86
CA ALA A 275 -19.79 -9.09 -0.34
C ALA A 275 -19.20 -7.78 0.16
N VAL A 276 -19.85 -6.67 -0.20
CA VAL A 276 -19.51 -5.31 0.23
C VAL A 276 -20.76 -4.56 0.67
N LYS A 277 -20.58 -3.54 1.52
CA LYS A 277 -21.67 -2.63 1.86
C LYS A 277 -21.94 -1.65 0.72
N ALA A 278 -23.21 -1.33 0.52
CA ALA A 278 -23.59 -0.27 -0.40
C ALA A 278 -23.07 1.09 0.07
N PRO A 279 -22.59 1.95 -0.85
CA PRO A 279 -22.13 3.28 -0.51
C PRO A 279 -23.30 4.20 -0.14
N GLY A 280 -23.04 5.17 0.77
CA GLY A 280 -24.03 6.14 1.22
C GLY A 280 -24.99 5.61 2.30
N PHE A 281 -25.97 6.44 2.66
CA PHE A 281 -26.99 6.15 3.67
C PHE A 281 -28.36 6.69 3.20
N GLY A 282 -29.45 6.02 3.59
CA GLY A 282 -30.82 6.44 3.27
C GLY A 282 -31.04 6.59 1.76
N ASP A 283 -31.67 7.68 1.34
CA ASP A 283 -31.98 7.94 -0.08
C ASP A 283 -30.73 8.06 -0.97
N ARG A 284 -29.61 8.54 -0.41
CA ARG A 284 -28.34 8.57 -1.14
C ARG A 284 -27.82 7.18 -1.46
N ARG A 285 -27.99 6.22 -0.55
CA ARG A 285 -27.63 4.81 -0.82
C ARG A 285 -28.45 4.26 -1.98
N LYS A 286 -29.78 4.51 -1.98
CA LYS A 286 -30.65 4.09 -3.10
C LYS A 286 -30.21 4.70 -4.43
N ALA A 287 -29.91 6.00 -4.43
CA ALA A 287 -29.46 6.71 -5.62
C ALA A 287 -28.10 6.19 -6.13
N MET A 288 -27.15 5.85 -5.23
CA MET A 288 -25.87 5.27 -5.63
C MET A 288 -26.00 3.82 -6.10
N LEU A 289 -26.89 3.02 -5.52
CA LEU A 289 -27.21 1.68 -6.04
C LEU A 289 -27.79 1.75 -7.46
N GLU A 290 -28.67 2.73 -7.75
CA GLU A 290 -29.18 2.98 -9.09
C GLU A 290 -28.05 3.38 -10.07
N ASP A 291 -27.14 4.23 -9.65
CA ASP A 291 -25.98 4.63 -10.46
C ASP A 291 -25.12 3.40 -10.82
N ILE A 292 -24.89 2.50 -9.86
CA ILE A 292 -24.15 1.25 -10.08
C ILE A 292 -24.97 0.30 -10.98
N ALA A 293 -26.30 0.24 -10.82
CA ALA A 293 -27.15 -0.57 -11.67
C ALA A 293 -27.06 -0.15 -13.13
N ILE A 294 -27.15 1.16 -13.39
CA ILE A 294 -27.02 1.72 -14.76
C ILE A 294 -25.64 1.44 -15.31
N LEU A 295 -24.57 1.63 -14.51
CA LEU A 295 -23.20 1.36 -14.93
C LEU A 295 -22.97 -0.11 -15.30
N THR A 296 -23.57 -1.04 -14.56
CA THR A 296 -23.36 -2.48 -14.73
C THR A 296 -24.42 -3.17 -15.60
N GLY A 297 -25.44 -2.43 -16.01
CA GLY A 297 -26.58 -2.96 -16.79
C GLY A 297 -27.49 -3.89 -16.00
N GLY A 298 -27.48 -3.78 -14.64
CA GLY A 298 -28.31 -4.56 -13.75
C GLY A 298 -29.52 -3.79 -13.22
N LYS A 299 -30.20 -4.39 -12.23
CA LYS A 299 -31.31 -3.78 -11.52
C LYS A 299 -31.07 -3.75 -10.02
N VAL A 300 -31.55 -2.70 -9.36
CA VAL A 300 -31.60 -2.69 -7.89
C VAL A 300 -32.77 -3.57 -7.45
N ILE A 301 -32.48 -4.58 -6.66
CA ILE A 301 -33.50 -5.45 -6.07
C ILE A 301 -34.04 -4.75 -4.83
N ALA A 302 -35.29 -4.31 -4.91
CA ALA A 302 -35.99 -3.61 -3.84
C ALA A 302 -37.43 -4.11 -3.76
N GLU A 303 -37.89 -4.38 -2.55
CA GLU A 303 -39.28 -4.83 -2.32
C GLU A 303 -40.29 -3.76 -2.72
N GLU A 304 -39.93 -2.49 -2.62
CA GLU A 304 -40.76 -1.34 -2.99
C GLU A 304 -41.19 -1.39 -4.48
N VAL A 305 -40.33 -1.98 -5.34
CA VAL A 305 -40.64 -2.19 -6.77
C VAL A 305 -41.10 -3.63 -7.08
N GLY A 306 -41.39 -4.42 -6.05
CA GLY A 306 -41.92 -5.78 -6.20
C GLY A 306 -40.85 -6.85 -6.48
N LEU A 307 -39.57 -6.52 -6.38
CA LEU A 307 -38.44 -7.45 -6.56
C LEU A 307 -37.97 -7.98 -5.20
N THR A 308 -37.91 -9.32 -5.06
CA THR A 308 -37.39 -9.99 -3.87
C THR A 308 -36.20 -10.87 -4.24
N LEU A 309 -35.26 -11.08 -3.29
CA LEU A 309 -34.06 -11.89 -3.52
C LEU A 309 -34.35 -13.30 -4.05
N GLU A 310 -35.44 -13.93 -3.57
CA GLU A 310 -35.83 -15.27 -3.97
C GLU A 310 -36.24 -15.38 -5.47
N LYS A 311 -36.65 -14.26 -6.08
CA LYS A 311 -37.13 -14.22 -7.47
C LYS A 311 -36.11 -13.67 -8.44
N VAL A 312 -34.90 -13.32 -7.97
CA VAL A 312 -33.83 -12.78 -8.81
C VAL A 312 -33.39 -13.83 -9.84
N THR A 313 -33.22 -13.39 -11.05
CA THR A 313 -32.66 -14.17 -12.16
C THR A 313 -31.34 -13.57 -12.63
N LEU A 314 -30.55 -14.32 -13.39
CA LEU A 314 -29.28 -13.81 -13.95
C LEU A 314 -29.47 -12.57 -14.85
N ALA A 315 -30.67 -12.39 -15.42
CA ALA A 315 -31.01 -11.22 -16.25
C ALA A 315 -31.21 -9.93 -15.43
N ASP A 316 -31.42 -10.03 -14.12
CA ASP A 316 -31.57 -8.88 -13.22
C ASP A 316 -30.22 -8.44 -12.65
N LEU A 317 -29.19 -9.31 -12.74
CA LEU A 317 -27.85 -9.01 -12.27
C LEU A 317 -27.12 -8.12 -13.26
N GLY A 318 -26.36 -7.15 -12.72
CA GLY A 318 -25.39 -6.41 -13.49
C GLY A 318 -24.14 -7.26 -13.79
N SER A 319 -23.27 -6.73 -14.64
CA SER A 319 -21.96 -7.32 -14.89
C SER A 319 -20.91 -6.27 -15.24
N ALA A 320 -19.64 -6.65 -15.14
CA ALA A 320 -18.51 -5.83 -15.54
C ALA A 320 -17.40 -6.73 -16.09
N LYS A 321 -16.45 -6.16 -16.81
CA LYS A 321 -15.27 -6.91 -17.26
C LYS A 321 -14.39 -7.34 -16.09
N ARG A 322 -14.16 -6.44 -15.13
CA ARG A 322 -13.42 -6.71 -13.90
C ARG A 322 -13.95 -5.89 -12.73
N ILE A 323 -13.87 -6.44 -11.54
CA ILE A 323 -14.09 -5.70 -10.28
C ILE A 323 -12.93 -5.99 -9.35
N GLU A 324 -12.39 -4.92 -8.73
CA GLU A 324 -11.36 -5.00 -7.70
C GLU A 324 -11.96 -4.54 -6.37
N VAL A 325 -11.93 -5.40 -5.35
CA VAL A 325 -12.44 -5.09 -4.01
C VAL A 325 -11.28 -5.09 -3.04
N GLY A 326 -10.89 -3.93 -2.60
CA GLY A 326 -9.88 -3.71 -1.55
C GLY A 326 -10.50 -3.72 -0.16
N LYS A 327 -9.68 -3.33 0.82
CA LYS A 327 -10.11 -3.21 2.22
C LYS A 327 -11.10 -2.05 2.44
N GLU A 328 -10.90 -0.94 1.74
CA GLU A 328 -11.64 0.31 1.97
C GLU A 328 -12.48 0.74 0.75
N ASN A 329 -12.23 0.16 -0.42
CA ASN A 329 -12.84 0.58 -1.68
C ASN A 329 -13.20 -0.58 -2.59
N THR A 330 -14.09 -0.30 -3.55
CA THR A 330 -14.47 -1.19 -4.65
C THR A 330 -14.39 -0.41 -5.95
N ILE A 331 -13.72 -0.98 -6.95
CA ILE A 331 -13.56 -0.41 -8.30
C ILE A 331 -14.26 -1.31 -9.30
N ILE A 332 -15.20 -0.76 -10.04
CA ILE A 332 -15.88 -1.43 -11.18
C ILE A 332 -15.22 -0.94 -12.46
N ILE A 333 -14.69 -1.85 -13.26
CA ILE A 333 -13.96 -1.56 -14.49
C ILE A 333 -14.73 -2.14 -15.66
N ASP A 334 -15.03 -1.30 -16.64
CA ASP A 334 -15.73 -1.68 -17.88
C ASP A 334 -17.08 -2.36 -17.57
N GLY A 335 -17.99 -1.58 -16.95
CA GLY A 335 -19.35 -2.01 -16.64
C GLY A 335 -20.15 -2.29 -17.92
N ALA A 336 -21.04 -3.27 -17.88
CA ALA A 336 -21.82 -3.69 -19.05
C ALA A 336 -23.04 -2.81 -19.36
N GLY A 337 -23.21 -1.68 -18.65
CA GLY A 337 -24.28 -0.70 -18.91
C GLY A 337 -24.10 -0.01 -20.26
N ALA A 338 -25.19 0.38 -20.89
CA ALA A 338 -25.13 1.13 -22.13
C ALA A 338 -24.63 2.56 -21.89
N ALA A 339 -23.64 3.03 -22.66
CA ALA A 339 -23.10 4.39 -22.56
C ALA A 339 -24.19 5.48 -22.63
N ALA A 340 -25.21 5.26 -23.47
CA ALA A 340 -26.34 6.18 -23.60
C ALA A 340 -27.14 6.32 -22.28
N ASP A 341 -27.32 5.25 -21.52
CA ASP A 341 -28.03 5.26 -20.24
C ASP A 341 -27.19 5.95 -19.16
N ILE A 342 -25.86 5.72 -19.18
CA ILE A 342 -24.90 6.40 -18.28
C ILE A 342 -24.91 7.91 -18.54
N GLU A 343 -24.84 8.34 -19.82
CA GLU A 343 -24.93 9.75 -20.19
C GLU A 343 -26.28 10.38 -19.79
N ALA A 344 -27.38 9.66 -19.98
CA ALA A 344 -28.70 10.12 -19.56
C ALA A 344 -28.77 10.33 -18.05
N ARG A 345 -28.19 9.40 -17.27
CA ARG A 345 -28.11 9.51 -15.82
C ARG A 345 -27.24 10.70 -15.38
N VAL A 346 -26.11 10.91 -16.01
CA VAL A 346 -25.25 12.08 -15.74
C VAL A 346 -26.00 13.39 -16.01
N LYS A 347 -26.76 13.49 -17.12
CA LYS A 347 -27.58 14.65 -17.43
C LYS A 347 -28.67 14.86 -16.36
N GLN A 348 -29.34 13.80 -15.91
CA GLN A 348 -30.33 13.86 -14.86
C GLN A 348 -29.74 14.41 -13.55
N ILE A 349 -28.57 13.93 -13.12
CA ILE A 349 -27.92 14.39 -11.91
C ILE A 349 -27.47 15.85 -12.05
N ARG A 350 -27.03 16.30 -13.23
CA ARG A 350 -26.69 17.71 -13.47
C ARG A 350 -27.89 18.64 -13.30
N VAL A 351 -29.08 18.24 -13.74
CA VAL A 351 -30.32 19.00 -13.48
C VAL A 351 -30.57 19.08 -11.97
N GLN A 352 -30.41 17.99 -11.23
CA GLN A 352 -30.55 17.99 -9.77
C GLN A 352 -29.55 18.92 -9.08
N ILE A 353 -28.32 19.07 -9.62
CA ILE A 353 -27.32 20.03 -9.10
C ILE A 353 -27.81 21.47 -9.24
N GLU A 354 -28.46 21.81 -10.37
CA GLU A 354 -29.00 23.14 -10.62
C GLU A 354 -30.20 23.44 -9.69
N GLU A 355 -31.01 22.45 -9.38
CA GLU A 355 -32.17 22.56 -8.50
C GLU A 355 -31.83 22.48 -7.01
N ALA A 356 -30.62 22.02 -6.66
CA ALA A 356 -30.21 21.84 -5.28
C ALA A 356 -30.09 23.19 -4.52
N THR A 357 -30.80 23.29 -3.42
CA THR A 357 -30.83 24.50 -2.55
C THR A 357 -29.73 24.48 -1.50
N SER A 358 -29.22 23.30 -1.14
CA SER A 358 -28.14 23.10 -0.16
C SER A 358 -26.80 22.94 -0.85
N ASP A 359 -25.77 23.66 -0.39
CA ASP A 359 -24.40 23.52 -0.89
C ASP A 359 -23.86 22.12 -0.64
N TYR A 360 -24.22 21.50 0.49
CA TYR A 360 -23.85 20.12 0.79
C TYR A 360 -24.47 19.10 -0.18
N ASP A 361 -25.77 19.26 -0.52
CA ASP A 361 -26.42 18.37 -1.49
C ASP A 361 -25.83 18.58 -2.90
N ARG A 362 -25.56 19.82 -3.25
CA ARG A 362 -24.88 20.17 -4.51
C ARG A 362 -23.52 19.49 -4.61
N GLU A 363 -22.70 19.55 -3.56
CA GLU A 363 -21.39 18.89 -3.50
C GLU A 363 -21.53 17.36 -3.69
N LYS A 364 -22.48 16.72 -2.98
CA LYS A 364 -22.69 15.26 -3.09
C LYS A 364 -23.23 14.82 -4.45
N LEU A 365 -24.02 15.64 -5.11
CA LEU A 365 -24.44 15.40 -6.49
C LEU A 365 -23.28 15.56 -7.47
N GLN A 366 -22.40 16.56 -7.26
CA GLN A 366 -21.19 16.74 -8.05
C GLN A 366 -20.24 15.54 -7.92
N GLU A 367 -20.04 14.99 -6.71
CA GLU A 367 -19.27 13.76 -6.50
C GLU A 367 -19.85 12.58 -7.31
N ARG A 368 -21.17 12.43 -7.36
CA ARG A 368 -21.82 11.36 -8.14
C ARG A 368 -21.57 11.52 -9.65
N VAL A 369 -21.70 12.76 -10.15
CA VAL A 369 -21.39 13.05 -11.55
C VAL A 369 -19.92 12.72 -11.87
N ALA A 370 -18.99 13.15 -11.01
CA ALA A 370 -17.57 12.88 -11.19
C ALA A 370 -17.28 11.36 -11.24
N LYS A 371 -17.90 10.58 -10.35
CA LYS A 371 -17.74 9.12 -10.32
C LYS A 371 -18.32 8.41 -11.56
N LEU A 372 -19.45 8.88 -12.10
CA LEU A 372 -20.10 8.28 -13.28
C LEU A 372 -19.45 8.72 -14.60
N ALA A 373 -19.13 10.03 -14.73
CA ALA A 373 -18.66 10.60 -15.97
C ALA A 373 -17.13 10.47 -16.17
N GLY A 374 -16.38 10.25 -15.09
CA GLY A 374 -14.91 10.18 -15.14
C GLY A 374 -14.37 8.90 -15.76
N GLY A 375 -15.12 7.81 -15.69
CA GLY A 375 -14.66 6.49 -16.11
C GLY A 375 -13.46 5.98 -15.29
N VAL A 376 -12.82 4.94 -15.81
CA VAL A 376 -11.60 4.35 -15.25
C VAL A 376 -10.51 4.31 -16.32
N ALA A 377 -9.36 4.91 -16.03
CA ALA A 377 -8.18 4.76 -16.87
C ALA A 377 -7.47 3.44 -16.53
N VAL A 378 -7.24 2.60 -17.51
CA VAL A 378 -6.56 1.31 -17.38
C VAL A 378 -5.20 1.40 -18.06
N ILE A 379 -4.13 1.40 -17.27
CA ILE A 379 -2.75 1.33 -17.78
C ILE A 379 -2.41 -0.15 -17.96
N LYS A 380 -2.24 -0.58 -19.20
CA LYS A 380 -1.81 -1.93 -19.55
C LYS A 380 -0.29 -1.93 -19.69
N VAL A 381 0.38 -2.65 -18.82
CA VAL A 381 1.86 -2.70 -18.80
C VAL A 381 2.35 -3.74 -19.79
N GLY A 382 3.21 -3.32 -20.72
CA GLY A 382 3.82 -4.17 -21.72
C GLY A 382 5.23 -4.64 -21.35
N ALA A 383 5.55 -5.92 -21.55
CA ALA A 383 6.89 -6.48 -21.35
C ALA A 383 7.11 -7.74 -22.20
N ALA A 384 8.39 -8.12 -22.37
CA ALA A 384 8.76 -9.30 -23.13
C ALA A 384 8.66 -10.60 -22.32
N THR A 385 8.79 -10.52 -20.98
CA THR A 385 8.77 -11.67 -20.08
C THR A 385 7.88 -11.41 -18.88
N GLU A 386 7.38 -12.47 -18.25
CA GLU A 386 6.54 -12.36 -17.04
C GLU A 386 7.30 -11.71 -15.87
N VAL A 387 8.59 -11.97 -15.73
CA VAL A 387 9.43 -11.36 -14.67
C VAL A 387 9.56 -9.86 -14.88
N GLU A 388 9.84 -9.43 -16.12
CA GLU A 388 9.89 -8.00 -16.47
C GLU A 388 8.51 -7.34 -16.32
N MET A 389 7.43 -8.02 -16.69
CA MET A 389 6.06 -7.54 -16.52
C MET A 389 5.75 -7.20 -15.07
N LYS A 390 6.05 -8.13 -14.16
CA LYS A 390 5.80 -7.94 -12.72
C LYS A 390 6.62 -6.78 -12.15
N GLU A 391 7.90 -6.68 -12.53
CA GLU A 391 8.77 -5.59 -12.07
C GLU A 391 8.26 -4.24 -12.58
N LYS A 392 7.96 -4.15 -13.88
CA LYS A 392 7.49 -2.91 -14.51
C LYS A 392 6.11 -2.48 -13.99
N LYS A 393 5.23 -3.44 -13.73
CA LYS A 393 3.92 -3.17 -13.13
C LYS A 393 4.04 -2.59 -11.73
N ALA A 394 4.89 -3.16 -10.87
CA ALA A 394 5.15 -2.62 -9.54
C ALA A 394 5.66 -1.17 -9.63
N ARG A 395 6.60 -0.86 -10.54
CA ARG A 395 7.07 0.52 -10.75
C ARG A 395 5.96 1.48 -11.21
N VAL A 396 5.05 1.03 -12.06
CA VAL A 396 3.89 1.84 -12.50
C VAL A 396 2.95 2.08 -11.32
N GLU A 397 2.69 1.06 -10.50
CA GLU A 397 1.85 1.18 -9.29
C GLU A 397 2.47 2.16 -8.28
N ASP A 398 3.78 2.07 -8.00
CA ASP A 398 4.50 3.02 -7.13
C ASP A 398 4.45 4.45 -7.66
N ALA A 399 4.71 4.63 -8.97
CA ALA A 399 4.64 5.93 -9.61
C ALA A 399 3.23 6.53 -9.58
N LEU A 400 2.18 5.72 -9.71
CA LEU A 400 0.79 6.15 -9.57
C LEU A 400 0.48 6.61 -8.16
N HIS A 401 0.95 5.88 -7.14
CA HIS A 401 0.78 6.27 -5.74
C HIS A 401 1.52 7.57 -5.42
N ALA A 402 2.77 7.72 -5.89
CA ALA A 402 3.55 8.95 -5.72
C ALA A 402 2.88 10.16 -6.39
N THR A 403 2.34 10.00 -7.60
CA THR A 403 1.63 11.08 -8.28
C THR A 403 0.34 11.48 -7.57
N ARG A 404 -0.43 10.53 -7.03
CA ARG A 404 -1.60 10.83 -6.18
C ARG A 404 -1.20 11.59 -4.92
N ALA A 405 -0.15 11.14 -4.23
CA ALA A 405 0.37 11.82 -3.05
C ALA A 405 0.83 13.27 -3.36
N ALA A 406 1.41 13.50 -4.55
CA ALA A 406 1.79 14.84 -5.01
C ALA A 406 0.58 15.73 -5.32
N VAL A 407 -0.48 15.18 -5.86
CA VAL A 407 -1.75 15.90 -6.09
C VAL A 407 -2.40 16.30 -4.76
N GLU A 408 -2.37 15.42 -3.75
CA GLU A 408 -2.99 15.65 -2.45
C GLU A 408 -2.27 16.72 -1.60
N GLU A 409 -0.94 16.64 -1.49
CA GLU A 409 -0.18 17.51 -0.56
C GLU A 409 0.92 18.34 -1.25
N GLY A 410 0.98 18.32 -2.56
CA GLY A 410 2.00 19.06 -3.31
C GLY A 410 3.35 18.35 -3.34
N ILE A 411 4.34 19.07 -3.84
CA ILE A 411 5.70 18.60 -4.11
C ILE A 411 6.75 19.45 -3.40
N VAL A 412 7.89 18.82 -3.12
CA VAL A 412 9.11 19.45 -2.59
C VAL A 412 10.31 19.06 -3.45
N ALA A 413 11.45 19.69 -3.24
CA ALA A 413 12.70 19.32 -3.88
C ALA A 413 13.09 17.89 -3.50
N GLY A 414 13.28 17.01 -4.49
CA GLY A 414 13.57 15.60 -4.31
C GLY A 414 15.04 15.31 -3.93
N GLY A 415 15.39 14.02 -3.97
CA GLY A 415 16.75 13.57 -3.69
C GLY A 415 17.24 13.79 -2.26
N GLY A 416 16.33 13.91 -1.30
CA GLY A 416 16.64 14.18 0.12
C GLY A 416 16.92 15.66 0.44
N VAL A 417 16.85 16.56 -0.55
CA VAL A 417 17.14 18.00 -0.36
C VAL A 417 16.11 18.66 0.55
N ALA A 418 14.81 18.33 0.40
CA ALA A 418 13.75 18.91 1.23
C ALA A 418 13.98 18.71 2.72
N LEU A 419 14.45 17.55 3.15
CA LEU A 419 14.78 17.27 4.55
C LEU A 419 15.91 18.15 5.06
N LEU A 420 16.96 18.38 4.25
CA LEU A 420 18.07 19.27 4.61
C LEU A 420 17.61 20.74 4.69
N ARG A 421 16.72 21.18 3.80
CA ARG A 421 16.14 22.54 3.86
C ARG A 421 15.21 22.70 5.06
N ALA A 422 14.40 21.70 5.37
CA ALA A 422 13.59 21.69 6.60
C ALA A 422 14.46 21.81 7.86
N LYS A 423 15.62 21.11 7.90
CA LYS A 423 16.61 21.26 8.98
C LYS A 423 17.11 22.68 9.12
N GLN A 424 17.45 23.34 8.02
CA GLN A 424 17.94 24.73 8.03
C GLN A 424 16.83 25.72 8.42
N ALA A 425 15.60 25.51 7.95
CA ALA A 425 14.45 26.38 8.20
C ALA A 425 13.91 26.25 9.63
N ALA A 426 13.95 25.06 10.22
CA ALA A 426 13.50 24.81 11.58
C ALA A 426 14.34 25.56 12.64
N GLY A 427 15.55 26.01 12.30
CA GLY A 427 16.41 26.79 13.16
C GLY A 427 16.84 26.08 14.44
N ALA A 428 16.97 26.83 15.53
CA ALA A 428 17.38 26.27 16.82
C ALA A 428 16.18 25.70 17.58
N ILE A 429 15.92 24.41 17.43
CA ILE A 429 14.94 23.69 18.25
C ILE A 429 15.60 23.35 19.59
N LYS A 430 14.92 23.63 20.72
CA LYS A 430 15.42 23.33 22.06
C LYS A 430 14.48 22.41 22.81
N GLY A 431 15.04 21.42 23.52
CA GLY A 431 14.36 20.56 24.46
C GLY A 431 14.11 21.25 25.81
N ALA A 432 13.46 20.55 26.72
CA ALA A 432 13.30 20.97 28.10
C ALA A 432 14.53 20.64 28.96
N ASN A 433 15.39 19.71 28.52
CA ASN A 433 16.61 19.30 29.16
C ASN A 433 17.65 18.80 28.13
N SER A 434 18.87 18.52 28.61
CA SER A 434 19.98 18.04 27.78
C SER A 434 19.66 16.78 26.96
N ASP A 435 18.95 15.81 27.55
CA ASP A 435 18.65 14.54 26.88
C ASP A 435 17.65 14.74 25.73
N GLN A 436 16.70 15.67 25.89
CA GLN A 436 15.81 16.09 24.79
C GLN A 436 16.58 16.83 23.70
N ASP A 437 17.56 17.68 24.05
CA ASP A 437 18.43 18.34 23.06
C ASP A 437 19.23 17.32 22.25
N HIS A 438 19.70 16.24 22.86
CA HIS A 438 20.35 15.14 22.15
C HIS A 438 19.37 14.36 21.28
N GLY A 439 18.12 14.19 21.71
CA GLY A 439 17.04 13.62 20.90
C GLY A 439 16.76 14.45 19.64
N ILE A 440 16.78 15.78 19.77
CA ILE A 440 16.66 16.69 18.62
C ILE A 440 17.88 16.56 17.69
N ALA A 441 19.08 16.62 18.24
CA ALA A 441 20.32 16.56 17.48
C ALA A 441 20.46 15.27 16.67
N LEU A 442 20.04 14.11 17.24
CA LEU A 442 20.09 12.84 16.55
C LEU A 442 19.16 12.79 15.32
N VAL A 443 17.95 13.37 15.39
CA VAL A 443 17.04 13.45 14.23
C VAL A 443 17.63 14.36 13.17
N LEU A 444 18.11 15.55 13.55
CA LEU A 444 18.73 16.49 12.62
C LEU A 444 19.97 15.92 11.91
N LYS A 445 20.63 14.92 12.51
CA LYS A 445 21.70 14.16 11.86
C LYS A 445 21.15 13.03 10.99
N ALA A 446 20.16 12.30 11.47
CA ALA A 446 19.59 11.14 10.79
C ALA A 446 18.92 11.51 9.46
N ILE A 447 18.32 12.69 9.33
CA ILE A 447 17.66 13.15 8.09
C ILE A 447 18.62 13.40 6.91
N GLU A 448 19.93 13.38 7.14
CA GLU A 448 20.92 13.38 6.06
C GLU A 448 21.05 12.00 5.38
N ALA A 449 20.59 10.93 6.05
CA ALA A 449 20.82 9.55 5.60
C ALA A 449 20.25 9.23 4.21
N PRO A 450 19.06 9.71 3.80
CA PRO A 450 18.57 9.44 2.44
C PRO A 450 19.49 9.99 1.36
N LEU A 451 19.91 11.25 1.44
CA LEU A 451 20.86 11.82 0.47
C LEU A 451 22.22 11.12 0.53
N ARG A 452 22.70 10.77 1.74
CA ARG A 452 23.95 10.00 1.89
C ARG A 452 23.90 8.68 1.14
N GLU A 453 22.80 7.95 1.27
CA GLU A 453 22.64 6.65 0.61
C GLU A 453 22.48 6.79 -0.91
N ILE A 454 21.75 7.79 -1.39
CA ILE A 454 21.62 8.09 -2.82
C ILE A 454 23.00 8.34 -3.45
N VAL A 455 23.83 9.15 -2.80
CA VAL A 455 25.18 9.47 -3.26
C VAL A 455 26.10 8.24 -3.18
N TYR A 456 26.01 7.48 -2.09
CA TYR A 456 26.77 6.25 -1.92
C TYR A 456 26.46 5.22 -3.01
N ASN A 457 25.18 5.00 -3.31
CA ASN A 457 24.74 4.09 -4.37
C ASN A 457 25.17 4.59 -5.76
N ALA A 458 25.36 5.88 -5.92
CA ALA A 458 25.89 6.49 -7.14
C ALA A 458 27.43 6.37 -7.27
N GLY A 459 28.11 5.92 -6.20
CA GLY A 459 29.58 5.80 -6.17
C GLY A 459 30.30 7.11 -5.83
N GLY A 460 29.56 8.13 -5.35
CA GLY A 460 30.09 9.41 -4.91
C GLY A 460 30.49 9.43 -3.44
N GLU A 461 31.10 10.57 -3.00
CA GLU A 461 31.44 10.81 -1.59
C GLU A 461 30.32 11.60 -0.88
N PRO A 462 29.52 10.95 0.00
CA PRO A 462 28.33 11.57 0.60
C PRO A 462 28.60 12.85 1.38
N SER A 463 29.72 12.92 2.10
CA SER A 463 30.04 14.08 2.94
C SER A 463 30.32 15.33 2.12
N VAL A 464 30.99 15.17 0.97
CA VAL A 464 31.27 16.27 0.06
C VAL A 464 29.98 16.82 -0.54
N VAL A 465 29.11 15.93 -1.02
CA VAL A 465 27.83 16.33 -1.63
C VAL A 465 26.93 17.03 -0.62
N ILE A 466 26.79 16.48 0.61
CA ILE A 466 25.96 17.10 1.65
C ILE A 466 26.46 18.50 1.99
N ASN A 467 27.76 18.70 2.16
CA ASN A 467 28.33 20.02 2.44
C ASN A 467 28.04 21.00 1.30
N ALA A 468 28.19 20.57 0.04
CA ALA A 468 27.85 21.40 -1.13
C ALA A 468 26.37 21.77 -1.17
N VAL A 469 25.47 20.80 -0.91
CA VAL A 469 24.02 21.04 -0.86
C VAL A 469 23.66 21.98 0.29
N LEU A 470 24.21 21.80 1.49
CA LEU A 470 23.96 22.68 2.65
C LEU A 470 24.46 24.12 2.44
N ALA A 471 25.56 24.32 1.68
CA ALA A 471 26.04 25.64 1.31
C ALA A 471 25.14 26.34 0.29
N GLY A 472 24.38 25.59 -0.50
CA GLY A 472 23.41 26.11 -1.47
C GLY A 472 22.14 26.62 -0.81
N LYS A 473 21.31 27.34 -1.57
CA LYS A 473 20.03 27.93 -1.13
C LYS A 473 18.87 27.42 -1.95
N GLY A 474 17.65 27.58 -1.44
CA GLY A 474 16.42 27.19 -2.13
C GLY A 474 16.40 25.69 -2.45
N ASN A 475 16.11 25.33 -3.69
CA ASN A 475 16.02 23.94 -4.13
C ASN A 475 17.36 23.37 -4.66
N TYR A 476 18.48 24.08 -4.46
CA TYR A 476 19.79 23.63 -4.91
C TYR A 476 20.15 22.27 -4.30
N GLY A 477 20.45 21.31 -5.15
CA GLY A 477 20.74 19.94 -4.76
C GLY A 477 21.67 19.22 -5.74
N PHE A 478 21.79 17.91 -5.59
CA PHE A 478 22.65 17.04 -6.37
C PHE A 478 21.83 16.01 -7.14
N ASN A 479 21.96 16.00 -8.46
CA ASN A 479 21.39 14.99 -9.34
C ASN A 479 22.35 13.80 -9.45
N ALA A 480 22.07 12.75 -8.73
CA ALA A 480 22.90 11.54 -8.70
C ALA A 480 22.83 10.70 -9.99
N ALA A 481 21.92 10.98 -10.92
CA ALA A 481 21.85 10.29 -12.20
C ALA A 481 23.02 10.67 -13.13
N ASN A 482 23.39 11.97 -13.15
CA ASN A 482 24.38 12.54 -14.05
C ASN A 482 25.49 13.33 -13.33
N ASP A 483 25.53 13.26 -11.99
CA ASP A 483 26.56 13.87 -11.13
C ASP A 483 26.64 15.41 -11.26
N THR A 484 25.49 16.09 -11.46
CA THR A 484 25.37 17.54 -11.59
C THR A 484 24.69 18.21 -10.40
N TYR A 485 24.99 19.49 -10.17
CA TYR A 485 24.33 20.31 -9.17
C TYR A 485 23.42 21.34 -9.82
N GLY A 486 22.27 21.66 -9.20
CA GLY A 486 21.34 22.67 -9.70
C GLY A 486 20.06 22.74 -8.88
N ASP A 487 19.07 23.50 -9.35
CA ASP A 487 17.73 23.53 -8.77
C ASP A 487 17.01 22.20 -9.06
N MET A 488 16.67 21.45 -8.01
CA MET A 488 16.07 20.12 -8.14
C MET A 488 14.69 20.18 -8.82
N ILE A 489 13.92 21.24 -8.58
CA ILE A 489 12.61 21.40 -9.20
C ILE A 489 12.75 21.69 -10.70
N GLU A 490 13.67 22.56 -11.09
CA GLU A 490 13.96 22.84 -12.51
C GLU A 490 14.49 21.60 -13.24
N MET A 491 15.30 20.79 -12.57
CA MET A 491 15.79 19.51 -13.10
C MET A 491 14.72 18.41 -13.12
N GLY A 492 13.51 18.67 -12.61
CA GLY A 492 12.41 17.70 -12.56
C GLY A 492 12.55 16.62 -11.49
N ILE A 493 13.44 16.81 -10.51
CA ILE A 493 13.65 15.87 -9.41
C ILE A 493 12.79 16.31 -8.22
N LEU A 494 11.61 15.72 -8.16
CA LEU A 494 10.52 16.12 -7.26
C LEU A 494 10.13 14.94 -6.36
N ASP A 495 9.92 15.21 -5.08
CA ASP A 495 9.33 14.25 -4.13
C ASP A 495 7.95 14.74 -3.68
N PRO A 496 6.94 13.87 -3.57
CA PRO A 496 5.67 14.23 -2.96
C PRO A 496 5.87 14.58 -1.49
N THR A 497 5.29 15.70 -1.05
CA THR A 497 5.39 16.16 0.35
C THR A 497 4.85 15.11 1.32
N LYS A 498 3.71 14.48 0.98
CA LYS A 498 3.09 13.41 1.75
C LYS A 498 4.03 12.22 1.95
N VAL A 499 4.74 11.80 0.89
CA VAL A 499 5.71 10.69 0.95
C VAL A 499 6.86 11.04 1.90
N THR A 500 7.50 12.20 1.71
CA THR A 500 8.67 12.61 2.50
C THR A 500 8.33 12.77 3.99
N ARG A 501 7.20 13.41 4.33
CA ARG A 501 6.79 13.57 5.73
C ARG A 501 6.37 12.26 6.40
N THR A 502 5.63 11.41 5.67
CA THR A 502 5.16 10.11 6.19
C THR A 502 6.33 9.18 6.46
N ALA A 503 7.33 9.16 5.57
CA ALA A 503 8.55 8.40 5.77
C ALA A 503 9.28 8.82 7.07
N LEU A 504 9.41 10.13 7.32
CA LEU A 504 10.02 10.66 8.54
C LEU A 504 9.20 10.32 9.79
N GLN A 505 7.86 10.49 9.74
CA GLN A 505 6.96 10.20 10.86
C GLN A 505 7.00 8.73 11.27
N ASN A 506 6.84 7.82 10.31
CA ASN A 506 6.82 6.39 10.58
C ASN A 506 8.19 5.89 11.06
N ALA A 507 9.28 6.36 10.45
CA ALA A 507 10.63 6.05 10.88
C ALA A 507 10.89 6.47 12.33
N ALA A 508 10.57 7.71 12.69
CA ALA A 508 10.77 8.25 14.02
C ALA A 508 9.88 7.56 15.07
N SER A 509 8.62 7.28 14.73
CA SER A 509 7.67 6.59 15.61
C SER A 509 8.20 5.23 16.05
N VAL A 510 8.57 4.37 15.11
CA VAL A 510 9.05 3.02 15.40
C VAL A 510 10.45 3.06 16.02
N ALA A 511 11.35 3.90 15.51
CA ALA A 511 12.69 4.05 16.09
C ALA A 511 12.64 4.50 17.55
N SER A 512 11.74 5.41 17.92
CA SER A 512 11.54 5.85 19.31
C SER A 512 11.08 4.72 20.22
N LEU A 513 10.22 3.81 19.75
CA LEU A 513 9.82 2.62 20.51
C LEU A 513 11.02 1.70 20.74
N MET A 514 11.86 1.51 19.73
CA MET A 514 13.06 0.69 19.85
C MET A 514 14.07 1.29 20.85
N LEU A 515 14.25 2.60 20.84
CA LEU A 515 15.15 3.30 21.78
C LEU A 515 14.67 3.19 23.23
N THR A 516 13.35 3.16 23.45
CA THR A 516 12.74 3.06 24.80
C THR A 516 12.55 1.60 25.25
N THR A 517 12.92 0.61 24.42
CA THR A 517 12.81 -0.81 24.78
C THR A 517 13.91 -1.21 25.75
N GLU A 518 13.52 -1.85 26.87
CA GLU A 518 14.43 -2.38 27.88
C GLU A 518 14.49 -3.90 27.92
N CYS A 519 13.39 -4.56 27.51
CA CYS A 519 13.27 -6.01 27.56
C CYS A 519 12.68 -6.57 26.28
N MET A 520 13.20 -7.71 25.85
CA MET A 520 12.66 -8.49 24.72
C MET A 520 12.26 -9.88 25.21
N VAL A 521 11.08 -10.34 24.82
CA VAL A 521 10.52 -11.65 25.20
C VAL A 521 10.27 -12.46 23.93
N ALA A 522 11.03 -13.52 23.73
CA ALA A 522 10.92 -14.39 22.56
C ALA A 522 10.59 -15.83 22.96
N GLU A 523 10.06 -16.62 22.04
CA GLU A 523 9.92 -18.06 22.26
C GLU A 523 11.29 -18.74 22.19
N THR A 524 11.58 -19.54 23.21
CA THR A 524 12.80 -20.36 23.22
C THR A 524 12.79 -21.28 21.97
N PRO A 525 13.87 -21.33 21.18
CA PRO A 525 13.96 -22.23 20.06
C PRO A 525 13.68 -23.67 20.51
N LYS A 526 12.79 -24.38 19.82
CA LYS A 526 12.65 -25.81 20.05
C LYS A 526 13.98 -26.44 19.70
N SER A 527 14.64 -27.08 20.67
CA SER A 527 15.79 -27.94 20.35
C SER A 527 15.26 -29.06 19.42
N ASP A 528 15.80 -29.15 18.22
CA ASP A 528 15.71 -30.34 17.40
C ASP A 528 16.51 -31.45 18.11
N ALA A 529 15.96 -31.99 19.22
CA ALA A 529 16.43 -33.24 19.74
C ALA A 529 16.10 -34.28 18.65
N PRO A 530 17.07 -34.97 18.10
CA PRO A 530 16.77 -36.08 17.20
C PRO A 530 15.81 -37.01 17.91
N ALA A 531 14.68 -37.31 17.28
CA ALA A 531 13.75 -38.31 17.77
C ALA A 531 14.58 -39.53 18.11
N ALA A 532 14.67 -39.87 19.40
CA ALA A 532 15.34 -41.06 19.85
C ALA A 532 14.73 -42.21 19.07
N GLY A 533 15.50 -42.78 18.15
CA GLY A 533 15.09 -43.90 17.33
C GLY A 533 14.62 -45.02 18.25
N GLY A 534 13.34 -45.27 18.23
CA GLY A 534 12.79 -46.46 18.86
C GLY A 534 13.55 -47.68 18.29
N MET A 535 14.34 -48.34 19.14
CA MET A 535 14.89 -49.65 18.82
C MET A 535 13.73 -50.55 18.40
N PRO A 536 13.83 -51.26 17.27
CA PRO A 536 12.87 -52.31 16.98
C PRO A 536 13.02 -53.40 18.06
N ASP A 537 11.95 -53.67 18.75
CA ASP A 537 11.80 -54.77 19.72
C ASP A 537 12.01 -56.10 18.98
N MET A 538 13.20 -56.66 19.10
CA MET A 538 13.54 -58.03 18.70
C MET A 538 13.17 -58.98 19.85
N GLY A 539 11.90 -59.21 20.04
CA GLY A 539 11.41 -60.16 21.01
C GLY A 539 10.42 -61.13 20.42
N GLY A 540 10.84 -62.36 20.19
CA GLY A 540 9.86 -63.38 19.92
C GLY A 540 10.25 -64.54 18.97
N MET A 541 11.40 -65.13 19.19
CA MET A 541 11.68 -66.49 18.69
C MET A 541 11.23 -67.51 19.74
N GLY A 542 10.25 -68.28 19.42
CA GLY A 542 9.87 -69.43 20.32
C GLY A 542 8.58 -70.10 19.91
N GLY A 543 8.68 -71.30 19.38
CA GLY A 543 7.52 -72.18 19.30
C GLY A 543 7.50 -73.18 18.15
N MET A 544 8.40 -74.11 18.20
CA MET A 544 8.41 -75.36 17.41
C MET A 544 7.35 -76.29 17.91
N GLY A 545 6.67 -77.06 17.06
CA GLY A 545 5.87 -78.29 17.35
C GLY A 545 4.53 -78.19 16.63
N GLY A 546 4.16 -79.17 15.86
CA GLY A 546 4.36 -80.50 15.66
C GLY A 546 3.35 -81.05 14.68
N MET A 547 3.80 -81.96 13.93
CA MET A 547 3.21 -83.10 13.20
C MET A 547 1.70 -83.35 13.31
N GLY A 548 1.13 -83.74 12.19
CA GLY A 548 0.13 -84.81 12.24
C GLY A 548 -0.89 -84.80 11.11
N MET A 549 -0.62 -85.68 10.15
CA MET A 549 -1.51 -86.25 9.14
C MET A 549 -2.20 -85.42 8.13
#